data_8cdd2471afc316e0ba021ba30270491b
#
_entry.id   8cdd2471afc316e0ba021ba30270491b
#
_cell.length_a   1.000
_cell.length_b   1.000
_cell.length_c   1.000
_cell.angle_alpha   90.00
_cell.angle_beta   90.00
_cell.angle_gamma   90.00
#
_symmetry.space_group_name_H-M   'P 1'
#
loop_
_entity.id
_entity.type
_entity.pdbx_description
1 polymer ?
#
loop_
_entity_poly.entity_id
_entity_poly.type
_entity_poly.pdbx_seq_one_letter_code
_entity_poly.pdbx_strand_id
1 'polypeptide(L)'
;MRVCLVYDCLFPHTVGGAERWYRDLAERLVADGHEVTYLTLRQWPRGARAQIDSRVKVVSAGPRMALYTASGRRRTLPPLVFGLGVFLHLLRAGRRYDVVHTCSFPYFPLLAAAPLRPLMGFRLVVDWFEVWSRSYWREYLGAVGGRIGELVQRACARVPQRAFCFSELHARRLREERLNGPVTVLRGLYGGIAEPAAPRRADPVVLFAARLIPEKQVTLAVAAIALAAARIEGLRGEFLGEGPERAALDAAIVEHGLQGILTARGFADADTLDAEMRRAMCMLVTSRREGYGLVVVEAAARGTPSVVLAGEDNAATELIVEGVNGTIAPRPDPESIAAAIVRMHEAREAIRESTARWFAANLDRLSLESSLGKVLESYSR
;
A
#
# COMPACT_ATOMS: atom_id res chain seq x y z
N MET A 1 -6.93 -0.16 27.30
CA MET A 1 -5.46 -0.29 27.24
C MET A 1 -4.84 1.02 26.77
N ARG A 2 -3.57 1.23 27.07
CA ARG A 2 -2.78 2.38 26.61
C ARG A 2 -1.88 1.93 25.45
N VAL A 3 -2.21 2.39 24.25
CA VAL A 3 -1.56 1.96 22.99
C VAL A 3 -0.72 3.11 22.44
N CYS A 4 0.54 2.83 22.11
CA CYS A 4 1.41 3.74 21.37
C CYS A 4 1.52 3.26 19.92
N LEU A 5 0.91 3.97 18.99
CA LEU A 5 1.08 3.77 17.55
C LEU A 5 2.30 4.57 17.08
N VAL A 6 3.20 3.92 16.38
CA VAL A 6 4.48 4.52 15.94
C VAL A 6 4.60 4.41 14.43
N TYR A 7 4.36 5.53 13.75
CA TYR A 7 4.53 5.64 12.30
C TYR A 7 4.96 7.06 11.91
N ASP A 8 5.96 7.19 11.07
CA ASP A 8 6.59 8.50 10.79
C ASP A 8 5.75 9.42 9.89
N CYS A 9 4.66 8.91 9.32
CA CYS A 9 3.69 9.64 8.52
C CYS A 9 2.33 9.73 9.22
N LEU A 10 1.53 10.73 8.86
CA LEU A 10 0.17 10.92 9.36
C LEU A 10 -0.75 11.36 8.22
N PHE A 11 -1.81 10.59 7.95
CA PHE A 11 -2.87 11.01 7.02
C PHE A 11 -3.69 12.18 7.63
N PRO A 12 -4.10 13.20 6.85
CA PRO A 12 -3.95 13.38 5.41
C PRO A 12 -2.70 14.17 4.99
N HIS A 13 -1.78 14.47 5.90
CA HIS A 13 -0.56 15.23 5.59
C HIS A 13 0.37 14.46 4.64
N THR A 14 0.31 13.14 4.68
CA THR A 14 0.93 12.22 3.73
C THR A 14 -0.14 11.21 3.31
N VAL A 15 -0.24 10.91 2.01
CA VAL A 15 -1.29 10.04 1.47
C VAL A 15 -0.68 8.74 0.93
N GLY A 16 -1.13 7.63 1.48
CA GLY A 16 -0.75 6.27 1.09
C GLY A 16 -1.57 5.23 1.84
N GLY A 17 -1.42 3.95 1.49
CA GLY A 17 -2.16 2.87 2.13
C GLY A 17 -1.81 2.68 3.60
N ALA A 18 -0.52 2.77 3.95
CA ALA A 18 -0.07 2.64 5.34
C ALA A 18 -0.53 3.80 6.23
N GLU A 19 -0.53 5.04 5.69
CA GLU A 19 -1.02 6.22 6.39
C GLU A 19 -2.52 6.11 6.71
N ARG A 20 -3.33 5.62 5.77
CA ARG A 20 -4.76 5.34 5.98
C ARG A 20 -4.94 4.26 7.03
N TRP A 21 -4.22 3.15 6.92
CA TRP A 21 -4.26 2.05 7.88
C TRP A 21 -3.99 2.51 9.32
N TYR A 22 -2.92 3.29 9.55
CA TYR A 22 -2.60 3.78 10.90
C TYR A 22 -3.61 4.78 11.43
N ARG A 23 -4.21 5.60 10.56
CA ARG A 23 -5.31 6.48 10.93
C ARG A 23 -6.53 5.68 11.36
N ASP A 24 -6.97 4.75 10.52
CA ASP A 24 -8.16 3.94 10.77
C ASP A 24 -7.99 3.09 12.04
N LEU A 25 -6.79 2.55 12.25
CA LEU A 25 -6.45 1.83 13.48
C LEU A 25 -6.52 2.75 14.71
N ALA A 26 -5.99 3.97 14.62
CA ALA A 26 -6.04 4.93 15.73
C ALA A 26 -7.47 5.33 16.07
N GLU A 27 -8.28 5.65 15.06
CA GLU A 27 -9.67 6.04 15.22
C GLU A 27 -10.52 4.88 15.78
N ARG A 28 -10.29 3.66 15.31
CA ARG A 28 -10.94 2.47 15.86
C ARG A 28 -10.57 2.21 17.30
N LEU A 29 -9.31 2.30 17.68
CA LEU A 29 -8.85 2.11 19.06
C LEU A 29 -9.49 3.09 20.03
N VAL A 30 -9.61 4.37 19.66
CA VAL A 30 -10.28 5.36 20.54
C VAL A 30 -11.79 5.17 20.58
N ALA A 31 -12.40 4.68 19.48
CA ALA A 31 -13.81 4.32 19.47
C ALA A 31 -14.13 3.15 20.41
N ASP A 32 -13.21 2.18 20.53
CA ASP A 32 -13.30 1.05 21.44
C ASP A 32 -12.84 1.39 22.90
N GLY A 33 -12.64 2.67 23.21
CA GLY A 33 -12.31 3.15 24.56
C GLY A 33 -10.86 2.96 24.99
N HIS A 34 -9.93 2.79 24.06
CA HIS A 34 -8.50 2.73 24.36
C HIS A 34 -7.87 4.13 24.41
N GLU A 35 -6.85 4.31 25.25
CA GLU A 35 -6.02 5.51 25.24
C GLU A 35 -4.94 5.38 24.17
N VAL A 36 -4.99 6.23 23.14
CA VAL A 36 -4.08 6.16 21.99
C VAL A 36 -3.12 7.33 21.97
N THR A 37 -1.83 7.03 21.93
CA THR A 37 -0.77 7.98 21.58
C THR A 37 -0.23 7.65 20.20
N TYR A 38 -0.34 8.59 19.26
CA TYR A 38 0.23 8.46 17.92
C TYR A 38 1.57 9.20 17.86
N LEU A 39 2.66 8.46 17.74
CA LEU A 39 4.01 8.98 17.67
C LEU A 39 4.46 9.08 16.22
N THR A 40 4.72 10.30 15.74
CA THR A 40 5.02 10.55 14.32
C THR A 40 6.07 11.65 14.14
N LEU A 41 6.60 11.82 12.93
CA LEU A 41 7.31 13.05 12.57
C LEU A 41 6.31 14.19 12.32
N ARG A 42 6.68 15.40 12.70
CA ARG A 42 5.81 16.53 12.44
C ARG A 42 5.73 16.82 10.94
N GLN A 43 4.52 16.84 10.38
CA GLN A 43 4.27 17.13 8.98
C GLN A 43 3.47 18.42 8.77
N TRP A 44 2.88 18.96 9.83
CA TRP A 44 2.10 20.20 9.81
C TRP A 44 2.92 21.41 10.25
N PRO A 45 2.52 22.65 9.88
CA PRO A 45 3.19 23.88 10.29
C PRO A 45 3.22 24.07 11.81
N ARG A 46 4.14 24.90 12.30
CA ARG A 46 4.14 25.32 13.72
C ARG A 46 2.84 26.03 14.03
N GLY A 47 2.21 25.70 15.16
CA GLY A 47 0.93 26.29 15.61
C GLY A 47 -0.32 25.61 15.05
N ALA A 48 -0.22 24.81 13.99
CA ALA A 48 -1.33 23.99 13.52
C ALA A 48 -1.47 22.70 14.33
N ARG A 49 -2.66 22.11 14.33
CA ARG A 49 -2.94 20.80 14.92
C ARG A 49 -2.85 19.69 13.87
N ALA A 50 -2.55 18.48 14.31
CA ALA A 50 -2.68 17.29 13.47
C ALA A 50 -4.17 17.06 13.11
N GLN A 51 -4.43 16.66 11.87
CA GLN A 51 -5.79 16.40 11.39
C GLN A 51 -6.13 14.91 11.63
N ILE A 52 -6.50 14.57 12.84
CA ILE A 52 -6.96 13.24 13.27
C ILE A 52 -8.00 13.41 14.39
N ASP A 53 -8.74 12.37 14.74
CA ASP A 53 -9.68 12.39 15.85
C ASP A 53 -9.05 13.02 17.11
N SER A 54 -9.74 13.97 17.71
CA SER A 54 -9.24 14.77 18.85
C SER A 54 -8.94 13.93 20.11
N ARG A 55 -9.49 12.73 20.20
CA ARG A 55 -9.21 11.75 21.28
C ARG A 55 -7.86 11.07 21.12
N VAL A 56 -7.25 11.10 19.92
CA VAL A 56 -5.91 10.58 19.67
C VAL A 56 -4.87 11.61 20.12
N LYS A 57 -4.02 11.24 21.07
CA LYS A 57 -2.91 12.08 21.50
C LYS A 57 -1.76 12.00 20.52
N VAL A 58 -1.58 13.01 19.66
CA VAL A 58 -0.46 13.07 18.72
C VAL A 58 0.78 13.65 19.36
N VAL A 59 1.89 12.92 19.28
CA VAL A 59 3.20 13.33 19.81
C VAL A 59 4.22 13.36 18.66
N SER A 60 4.91 14.48 18.51
CA SER A 60 5.98 14.62 17.53
C SER A 60 7.29 14.05 18.08
N ALA A 61 7.81 13.00 17.42
CA ALA A 61 9.10 12.37 17.72
C ALA A 61 10.28 13.00 16.94
N GLY A 62 10.06 14.13 16.28
CA GLY A 62 11.11 14.85 15.57
C GLY A 62 10.58 16.09 14.85
N PRO A 63 11.47 16.93 14.33
CA PRO A 63 11.11 18.14 13.60
C PRO A 63 10.42 17.82 12.27
N ARG A 64 9.84 18.85 11.66
CA ARG A 64 9.33 18.73 10.27
C ARG A 64 10.51 18.55 9.32
N MET A 65 10.48 17.47 8.55
CA MET A 65 11.51 17.10 7.58
C MET A 65 10.87 16.67 6.27
N ALA A 66 11.55 16.93 5.14
CA ALA A 66 11.15 16.38 3.84
C ALA A 66 11.48 14.87 3.82
N LEU A 67 10.46 14.03 3.70
CA LEU A 67 10.59 12.56 3.74
C LEU A 67 11.13 11.97 2.43
N TYR A 68 10.90 12.65 1.31
CA TYR A 68 11.25 12.20 -0.03
C TYR A 68 12.14 13.19 -0.75
N THR A 69 12.93 12.70 -1.69
CA THR A 69 13.68 13.52 -2.67
C THR A 69 12.75 13.96 -3.80
N ALA A 70 13.21 14.87 -4.65
CA ALA A 70 12.48 15.27 -5.86
C ALA A 70 12.23 14.09 -6.82
N SER A 71 13.10 13.07 -6.81
CA SER A 71 12.93 11.83 -7.58
C SER A 71 12.03 10.78 -6.90
N GLY A 72 11.30 11.15 -5.83
CA GLY A 72 10.39 10.25 -5.11
C GLY A 72 11.07 9.20 -4.20
N ARG A 73 12.40 9.17 -4.12
CA ARG A 73 13.13 8.26 -3.23
C ARG A 73 13.05 8.74 -1.78
N ARG A 74 12.92 7.82 -0.86
CA ARG A 74 12.92 8.14 0.57
C ARG A 74 14.29 8.60 1.04
N ARG A 75 14.33 9.70 1.80
CA ARG A 75 15.58 10.20 2.42
C ARG A 75 15.96 9.32 3.59
N THR A 76 17.27 9.20 3.87
CA THR A 76 17.80 8.35 4.95
C THR A 76 17.78 9.02 6.33
N LEU A 77 17.98 10.34 6.39
CA LEU A 77 18.06 11.09 7.64
C LEU A 77 16.74 11.13 8.44
N PRO A 78 15.55 11.40 7.84
CA PRO A 78 14.30 11.45 8.59
C PRO A 78 13.98 10.17 9.37
N PRO A 79 14.14 8.95 8.82
CA PRO A 79 13.98 7.72 9.58
C PRO A 79 14.91 7.58 10.78
N LEU A 80 16.16 8.02 10.67
CA LEU A 80 17.13 7.98 11.79
C LEU A 80 16.70 8.93 12.91
N VAL A 81 16.35 10.17 12.56
CA VAL A 81 15.85 11.17 13.52
C VAL A 81 14.57 10.67 14.19
N PHE A 82 13.68 10.06 13.43
CA PHE A 82 12.45 9.47 13.97
C PHE A 82 12.76 8.32 14.93
N GLY A 83 13.64 7.39 14.54
CA GLY A 83 14.07 6.29 15.41
C GLY A 83 14.65 6.78 16.74
N LEU A 84 15.51 7.80 16.72
CA LEU A 84 16.05 8.42 17.92
C LEU A 84 14.94 9.07 18.77
N GLY A 85 14.01 9.79 18.15
CA GLY A 85 12.87 10.39 18.85
C GLY A 85 11.96 9.35 19.49
N VAL A 86 11.71 8.23 18.82
CA VAL A 86 10.97 7.08 19.36
C VAL A 86 11.71 6.49 20.57
N PHE A 87 13.03 6.27 20.46
CA PHE A 87 13.85 5.76 21.55
C PHE A 87 13.75 6.66 22.80
N LEU A 88 13.97 7.96 22.62
CA LEU A 88 13.90 8.92 23.74
C LEU A 88 12.50 9.03 24.35
N HIS A 89 11.44 8.94 23.53
CA HIS A 89 10.07 8.93 24.02
C HIS A 89 9.77 7.66 24.82
N LEU A 90 10.11 6.49 24.30
CA LEU A 90 9.88 5.22 24.98
C LEU A 90 10.74 5.06 26.24
N LEU A 91 11.95 5.62 26.24
CA LEU A 91 12.80 5.64 27.44
C LEU A 91 12.14 6.40 28.60
N ARG A 92 11.43 7.50 28.31
CA ARG A 92 10.74 8.33 29.31
C ARG A 92 9.34 7.85 29.67
N ALA A 93 8.62 7.28 28.70
CA ALA A 93 7.19 7.01 28.81
C ALA A 93 6.81 5.54 28.51
N GLY A 94 7.73 4.68 28.16
CA GLY A 94 7.46 3.31 27.70
C GLY A 94 6.67 2.48 28.70
N ARG A 95 6.91 2.63 30.01
CA ARG A 95 6.16 1.95 31.09
C ARG A 95 4.67 2.34 31.17
N ARG A 96 4.27 3.43 30.48
CA ARG A 96 2.87 3.86 30.43
C ARG A 96 2.08 3.12 29.38
N TYR A 97 2.72 2.41 28.46
CA TYR A 97 2.07 1.72 27.36
C TYR A 97 1.95 0.23 27.63
N ASP A 98 0.78 -0.31 27.36
CA ASP A 98 0.52 -1.75 27.40
C ASP A 98 0.99 -2.38 26.07
N VAL A 99 0.84 -1.62 24.96
CA VAL A 99 1.22 -2.03 23.59
C VAL A 99 1.97 -0.89 22.90
N VAL A 100 3.06 -1.23 22.24
CA VAL A 100 3.72 -0.39 21.21
C VAL A 100 3.53 -1.08 19.89
N HIS A 101 2.77 -0.44 18.99
CA HIS A 101 2.49 -0.93 17.65
C HIS A 101 3.19 -0.05 16.62
N THR A 102 4.15 -0.61 15.91
CA THR A 102 4.97 0.10 14.90
C THR A 102 4.92 -0.62 13.56
N CYS A 103 5.45 0.00 12.51
CA CYS A 103 5.71 -0.68 11.25
C CYS A 103 7.17 -1.13 11.14
N SER A 104 7.41 -2.07 10.23
CA SER A 104 8.77 -2.51 9.91
C SER A 104 9.56 -1.43 9.18
N PHE A 105 8.92 -0.65 8.30
CA PHE A 105 9.59 0.36 7.51
C PHE A 105 9.03 1.76 7.79
N PRO A 106 9.87 2.73 8.23
CA PRO A 106 11.33 2.63 8.41
C PRO A 106 11.73 1.78 9.63
N TYR A 107 12.80 0.98 9.52
CA TYR A 107 13.22 0.00 10.53
C TYR A 107 13.68 0.58 11.87
N PHE A 108 14.13 1.83 11.88
CA PHE A 108 14.77 2.43 13.07
C PHE A 108 13.83 2.56 14.28
N PRO A 109 12.52 2.87 14.14
CA PRO A 109 11.58 2.83 15.26
C PRO A 109 11.47 1.47 15.92
N LEU A 110 11.43 0.39 15.12
CA LEU A 110 11.41 -0.98 15.63
C LEU A 110 12.70 -1.31 16.38
N LEU A 111 13.85 -0.98 15.80
CA LEU A 111 15.16 -1.16 16.45
C LEU A 111 15.30 -0.31 17.73
N ALA A 112 14.67 0.86 17.78
CA ALA A 112 14.62 1.72 18.96
C ALA A 112 13.75 1.12 20.07
N ALA A 113 12.62 0.51 19.73
CA ALA A 113 11.72 -0.13 20.69
C ALA A 113 12.27 -1.46 21.24
N ALA A 114 13.04 -2.20 20.44
CA ALA A 114 13.53 -3.53 20.78
C ALA A 114 14.28 -3.63 22.13
N PRO A 115 15.32 -2.82 22.42
CA PRO A 115 16.04 -2.89 23.69
C PRO A 115 15.23 -2.38 24.88
N LEU A 116 14.24 -1.52 24.65
CA LEU A 116 13.42 -0.94 25.71
C LEU A 116 12.26 -1.86 26.10
N ARG A 117 11.83 -2.76 25.22
CA ARG A 117 10.72 -3.68 25.47
C ARG A 117 10.86 -4.46 26.78
N PRO A 118 11.97 -5.18 27.06
CA PRO A 118 12.12 -5.94 28.31
C PRO A 118 12.20 -5.05 29.54
N LEU A 119 12.68 -3.82 29.40
CA LEU A 119 12.82 -2.87 30.53
C LEU A 119 11.51 -2.16 30.86
N MET A 120 10.66 -1.93 29.87
CA MET A 120 9.43 -1.16 29.99
C MET A 120 8.17 -2.01 30.11
N GLY A 121 8.22 -3.29 29.68
CA GLY A 121 7.15 -4.27 29.83
C GLY A 121 6.02 -4.20 28.80
N PHE A 122 6.12 -3.35 27.78
CA PHE A 122 5.10 -3.28 26.73
C PHE A 122 5.17 -4.47 25.76
N ARG A 123 4.03 -4.84 25.18
CA ARG A 123 3.97 -5.77 24.06
C ARG A 123 4.33 -5.05 22.77
N LEU A 124 5.13 -5.69 21.93
CA LEU A 124 5.57 -5.14 20.65
C LEU A 124 4.81 -5.80 19.49
N VAL A 125 4.08 -4.98 18.75
CA VAL A 125 3.32 -5.38 17.56
C VAL A 125 3.92 -4.67 16.36
N VAL A 126 4.08 -5.36 15.24
CA VAL A 126 4.77 -4.81 14.07
C VAL A 126 4.03 -5.14 12.78
N ASP A 127 3.66 -4.10 12.03
CA ASP A 127 3.12 -4.21 10.69
C ASP A 127 4.25 -4.32 9.66
N TRP A 128 4.26 -5.42 8.93
CA TRP A 128 5.16 -5.68 7.83
C TRP A 128 4.41 -5.51 6.52
N PHE A 129 4.32 -4.27 6.04
CA PHE A 129 3.68 -3.97 4.75
C PHE A 129 4.41 -4.64 3.60
N GLU A 130 5.74 -4.71 3.69
CA GLU A 130 6.62 -5.33 2.71
C GLU A 130 7.83 -5.96 3.39
N VAL A 131 8.26 -7.10 2.87
CA VAL A 131 9.56 -7.73 3.14
C VAL A 131 10.28 -7.80 1.81
N TRP A 132 11.31 -6.97 1.66
CA TRP A 132 11.97 -6.80 0.38
C TRP A 132 12.86 -7.99 0.05
N SER A 133 12.85 -8.39 -1.23
CA SER A 133 13.76 -9.40 -1.75
C SER A 133 15.21 -8.89 -1.77
N ARG A 134 16.15 -9.84 -1.81
CA ARG A 134 17.58 -9.50 -1.93
C ARG A 134 17.88 -8.77 -3.24
N SER A 135 17.22 -9.15 -4.32
CA SER A 135 17.30 -8.50 -5.63
C SER A 135 16.87 -7.03 -5.54
N TYR A 136 15.72 -6.77 -4.91
CA TYR A 136 15.22 -5.42 -4.74
C TYR A 136 16.09 -4.56 -3.82
N TRP A 137 16.61 -5.11 -2.72
CA TRP A 137 17.57 -4.40 -1.86
C TRP A 137 18.81 -3.93 -2.62
N ARG A 138 19.37 -4.80 -3.47
CA ARG A 138 20.54 -4.46 -4.29
C ARG A 138 20.25 -3.39 -5.33
N GLU A 139 19.10 -3.47 -5.96
CA GLU A 139 18.65 -2.50 -6.94
C GLU A 139 18.44 -1.12 -6.30
N TYR A 140 17.80 -1.08 -5.13
CA TYR A 140 17.42 0.17 -4.47
C TYR A 140 18.63 0.92 -3.85
N LEU A 141 19.57 0.20 -3.23
CA LEU A 141 20.71 0.77 -2.49
C LEU A 141 22.09 0.37 -3.05
N GLY A 142 22.16 -0.35 -4.16
CA GLY A 142 23.40 -0.92 -4.69
C GLY A 142 23.88 -2.14 -3.90
N ALA A 143 25.04 -2.69 -4.29
CA ALA A 143 25.53 -3.96 -3.74
C ALA A 143 25.81 -3.89 -2.22
N VAL A 144 26.50 -2.84 -1.75
CA VAL A 144 26.87 -2.69 -0.34
C VAL A 144 25.68 -2.23 0.49
N GLY A 145 25.00 -1.16 0.07
CA GLY A 145 23.83 -0.64 0.76
C GLY A 145 22.69 -1.66 0.83
N GLY A 146 22.49 -2.45 -0.22
CA GLY A 146 21.52 -3.53 -0.27
C GLY A 146 21.80 -4.63 0.76
N ARG A 147 23.07 -5.04 0.93
CA ARG A 147 23.47 -5.99 1.99
C ARG A 147 23.20 -5.43 3.39
N ILE A 148 23.48 -4.15 3.61
CA ILE A 148 23.18 -3.49 4.90
C ILE A 148 21.67 -3.49 5.14
N GLY A 149 20.86 -3.13 4.14
CA GLY A 149 19.41 -3.14 4.22
C GLY A 149 18.84 -4.55 4.54
N GLU A 150 19.35 -5.58 3.87
CA GLU A 150 19.00 -6.98 4.15
C GLU A 150 19.34 -7.40 5.59
N LEU A 151 20.53 -7.02 6.08
CA LEU A 151 20.93 -7.31 7.45
C LEU A 151 20.06 -6.58 8.49
N VAL A 152 19.70 -5.33 8.23
CA VAL A 152 18.79 -4.54 9.08
C VAL A 152 17.40 -5.16 9.08
N GLN A 153 16.86 -5.53 7.91
CA GLN A 153 15.57 -6.22 7.80
C GLN A 153 15.57 -7.52 8.61
N ARG A 154 16.62 -8.34 8.47
CA ARG A 154 16.79 -9.59 9.22
C ARG A 154 16.93 -9.35 10.72
N ALA A 155 17.64 -8.33 11.14
CA ALA A 155 17.75 -7.95 12.56
C ALA A 155 16.37 -7.57 13.12
N CYS A 156 15.58 -6.79 12.38
CA CYS A 156 14.21 -6.42 12.75
C CYS A 156 13.28 -7.64 12.85
N ALA A 157 13.38 -8.61 11.93
CA ALA A 157 12.59 -9.85 11.99
C ALA A 157 12.90 -10.68 13.24
N ARG A 158 14.14 -10.64 13.73
CA ARG A 158 14.58 -11.39 14.94
C ARG A 158 14.23 -10.72 16.27
N VAL A 159 13.75 -9.49 16.26
CA VAL A 159 13.19 -8.87 17.46
C VAL A 159 11.95 -9.63 17.90
N PRO A 160 11.82 -10.04 19.19
CA PRO A 160 10.60 -10.68 19.68
C PRO A 160 9.39 -9.77 19.50
N GLN A 161 8.42 -10.17 18.67
CA GLN A 161 7.28 -9.37 18.26
C GLN A 161 6.09 -10.22 17.86
N ARG A 162 4.89 -9.62 17.84
CA ARG A 162 3.76 -10.14 17.09
C ARG A 162 3.72 -9.40 15.74
N ALA A 163 3.81 -10.11 14.65
CA ALA A 163 3.87 -9.54 13.32
C ALA A 163 2.53 -9.62 12.58
N PHE A 164 2.19 -8.58 11.86
CA PHE A 164 1.13 -8.58 10.85
C PHE A 164 1.74 -8.35 9.47
N CYS A 165 1.32 -9.16 8.49
CA CYS A 165 1.61 -8.96 7.08
C CYS A 165 0.29 -8.76 6.32
N PHE A 166 0.35 -8.11 5.16
CA PHE A 166 -0.83 -7.82 4.35
C PHE A 166 -0.94 -8.74 3.13
N SER A 167 0.01 -9.68 2.98
CA SER A 167 0.03 -10.71 1.94
C SER A 167 0.75 -11.97 2.41
N GLU A 168 0.47 -13.11 1.78
CA GLU A 168 1.19 -14.36 2.05
C GLU A 168 2.64 -14.28 1.55
N LEU A 169 2.89 -13.57 0.45
CA LEU A 169 4.24 -13.32 -0.06
C LEU A 169 5.14 -12.76 1.05
N HIS A 170 4.70 -11.68 1.70
CA HIS A 170 5.48 -11.03 2.74
C HIS A 170 5.53 -11.84 4.03
N ALA A 171 4.46 -12.56 4.39
CA ALA A 171 4.46 -13.45 5.54
C ALA A 171 5.42 -14.64 5.34
N ARG A 172 5.48 -15.22 4.14
CA ARG A 172 6.44 -16.29 3.80
C ARG A 172 7.86 -15.78 3.90
N ARG A 173 8.19 -14.66 3.26
CA ARG A 173 9.52 -14.04 3.34
C ARG A 173 9.93 -13.71 4.77
N LEU A 174 9.00 -13.20 5.57
CA LEU A 174 9.27 -12.88 6.97
C LEU A 174 9.62 -14.14 7.80
N ARG A 175 8.96 -15.27 7.51
CA ARG A 175 9.33 -16.57 8.11
C ARG A 175 10.72 -17.04 7.65
N GLU A 176 11.07 -16.85 6.39
CA GLU A 176 12.40 -17.14 5.82
C GLU A 176 13.50 -16.29 6.48
N GLU A 177 13.20 -15.05 6.86
CA GLU A 177 14.09 -14.18 7.66
C GLU A 177 14.18 -14.58 9.15
N ARG A 178 13.54 -15.70 9.54
CA ARG A 178 13.50 -16.25 10.90
C ARG A 178 12.84 -15.28 11.89
N LEU A 179 11.61 -14.87 11.57
CA LEU A 179 10.77 -14.06 12.47
C LEU A 179 10.74 -14.68 13.89
N ASN A 180 10.97 -13.84 14.89
CA ASN A 180 10.84 -14.22 16.29
C ASN A 180 9.45 -13.83 16.81
N GLY A 181 8.50 -14.74 16.66
CA GLY A 181 7.11 -14.59 17.11
C GLY A 181 6.08 -15.00 16.06
N PRO A 182 4.80 -14.90 16.40
CA PRO A 182 3.72 -15.27 15.49
C PRO A 182 3.56 -14.22 14.38
N VAL A 183 3.16 -14.67 13.18
CA VAL A 183 2.73 -13.81 12.08
C VAL A 183 1.30 -14.11 11.71
N THR A 184 0.50 -13.05 11.51
CA THR A 184 -0.88 -13.13 11.03
C THR A 184 -0.99 -12.33 9.73
N VAL A 185 -1.65 -12.90 8.72
CA VAL A 185 -1.93 -12.18 7.46
C VAL A 185 -3.27 -11.48 7.57
N LEU A 186 -3.24 -10.16 7.41
CA LEU A 186 -4.38 -9.27 7.35
C LEU A 186 -4.73 -9.05 5.87
N ARG A 187 -5.81 -9.67 5.40
CA ARG A 187 -6.22 -9.62 3.99
C ARG A 187 -7.20 -8.49 3.69
N GLY A 188 -7.67 -7.78 4.71
CA GLY A 188 -8.68 -6.75 4.60
C GLY A 188 -8.12 -5.35 4.81
N LEU A 189 -8.14 -4.54 3.76
CA LEU A 189 -7.81 -3.11 3.80
C LEU A 189 -8.90 -2.25 3.16
N TYR A 190 -9.99 -2.88 2.71
CA TYR A 190 -11.09 -2.18 2.06
C TYR A 190 -12.00 -1.52 3.10
N GLY A 191 -11.98 -0.20 3.17
CA GLY A 191 -12.82 0.62 4.05
C GLY A 191 -14.02 1.29 3.35
N GLY A 192 -14.32 0.90 2.11
CA GLY A 192 -15.44 1.47 1.35
C GLY A 192 -16.79 0.85 1.69
N ILE A 193 -17.82 1.24 0.93
CA ILE A 193 -19.20 0.76 1.12
C ILE A 193 -19.26 -0.76 0.91
N ALA A 194 -19.96 -1.45 1.80
CA ALA A 194 -20.08 -2.90 1.79
C ALA A 194 -20.97 -3.44 0.65
N GLU A 195 -21.83 -2.61 0.06
CA GLU A 195 -22.69 -3.02 -1.03
C GLU A 195 -21.96 -2.97 -2.37
N PRO A 196 -21.76 -4.12 -3.05
CA PRO A 196 -21.17 -4.14 -4.37
C PRO A 196 -22.04 -3.33 -5.33
N ALA A 197 -21.45 -2.44 -6.09
CA ALA A 197 -22.17 -1.74 -7.14
C ALA A 197 -22.61 -2.72 -8.20
N ALA A 198 -23.86 -2.60 -8.68
CA ALA A 198 -24.31 -3.35 -9.84
C ALA A 198 -23.37 -3.07 -11.03
N PRO A 199 -22.83 -4.12 -11.68
CA PRO A 199 -21.95 -3.94 -12.81
C PRO A 199 -22.70 -3.23 -13.94
N ARG A 200 -22.10 -2.13 -14.44
CA ARG A 200 -22.60 -1.40 -15.61
C ARG A 200 -21.80 -1.84 -16.83
N ARG A 201 -22.39 -1.61 -18.01
CA ARG A 201 -21.63 -1.74 -19.25
C ARG A 201 -20.38 -0.85 -19.18
N ALA A 202 -19.22 -1.45 -19.42
CA ALA A 202 -17.97 -0.72 -19.41
C ALA A 202 -17.75 0.06 -20.71
N ASP A 203 -17.15 1.23 -20.59
CA ASP A 203 -16.50 1.89 -21.70
C ASP A 203 -15.20 1.14 -22.02
N PRO A 204 -14.70 1.19 -23.28
CA PRO A 204 -13.40 0.63 -23.62
C PRO A 204 -12.27 1.51 -23.05
N VAL A 205 -12.20 1.59 -21.71
CA VAL A 205 -11.25 2.41 -20.97
C VAL A 205 -10.40 1.52 -20.07
N VAL A 206 -9.08 1.62 -20.22
CA VAL A 206 -8.10 1.08 -19.28
C VAL A 206 -7.79 2.15 -18.25
N LEU A 207 -8.06 1.88 -16.99
CA LEU A 207 -7.80 2.79 -15.88
C LEU A 207 -6.48 2.44 -15.20
N PHE A 208 -5.60 3.43 -15.06
CA PHE A 208 -4.40 3.35 -14.23
C PHE A 208 -4.52 4.36 -13.09
N ALA A 209 -4.54 3.91 -11.84
CA ALA A 209 -4.68 4.78 -10.68
C ALA A 209 -3.61 4.46 -9.63
N ALA A 210 -2.55 5.28 -9.58
CA ALA A 210 -1.43 5.10 -8.66
C ALA A 210 -0.59 6.38 -8.54
N ARG A 211 0.29 6.43 -7.54
CA ARG A 211 1.38 7.42 -7.54
C ARG A 211 2.29 7.17 -8.73
N LEU A 212 2.67 8.22 -9.46
CA LEU A 212 3.58 8.10 -10.60
C LEU A 212 5.03 8.02 -10.13
N ILE A 213 5.43 6.84 -9.67
CA ILE A 213 6.78 6.52 -9.19
C ILE A 213 7.37 5.36 -10.03
N PRO A 214 8.70 5.19 -10.07
CA PRO A 214 9.34 4.16 -10.91
C PRO A 214 8.79 2.74 -10.72
N GLU A 215 8.43 2.38 -9.50
CA GLU A 215 7.88 1.06 -9.17
C GLU A 215 6.55 0.77 -9.86
N LYS A 216 5.82 1.80 -10.32
CA LYS A 216 4.52 1.66 -10.98
C LYS A 216 4.64 1.48 -12.49
N GLN A 217 5.82 1.69 -13.07
CA GLN A 217 6.16 1.42 -14.47
C GLN A 217 5.18 2.04 -15.47
N VAL A 218 4.94 3.35 -15.35
CA VAL A 218 3.93 4.07 -16.18
C VAL A 218 4.20 3.99 -17.68
N THR A 219 5.48 4.01 -18.10
CA THR A 219 5.87 3.92 -19.50
C THR A 219 5.56 2.53 -20.09
N LEU A 220 5.72 1.47 -19.31
CA LEU A 220 5.32 0.12 -19.68
C LEU A 220 3.79 0.02 -19.86
N ALA A 221 3.02 0.68 -19.00
CA ALA A 221 1.56 0.75 -19.13
C ALA A 221 1.16 1.46 -20.44
N VAL A 222 1.81 2.59 -20.76
CA VAL A 222 1.56 3.33 -22.03
C VAL A 222 1.84 2.45 -23.25
N ALA A 223 3.01 1.80 -23.30
CA ALA A 223 3.38 0.93 -24.42
C ALA A 223 2.40 -0.26 -24.60
N ALA A 224 1.95 -0.84 -23.48
CA ALA A 224 0.96 -1.92 -23.52
C ALA A 224 -0.41 -1.45 -24.02
N ILE A 225 -0.87 -0.27 -23.58
CA ILE A 225 -2.14 0.29 -24.06
C ILE A 225 -2.03 0.65 -25.55
N ALA A 226 -0.87 1.13 -26.04
CA ALA A 226 -0.65 1.36 -27.48
C ALA A 226 -0.88 0.10 -28.31
N LEU A 227 -0.30 -1.03 -27.89
CA LEU A 227 -0.48 -2.31 -28.58
C LEU A 227 -1.93 -2.83 -28.47
N ALA A 228 -2.59 -2.61 -27.34
CA ALA A 228 -3.99 -2.99 -27.18
C ALA A 228 -4.93 -2.13 -28.03
N ALA A 229 -4.65 -0.83 -28.19
CA ALA A 229 -5.43 0.10 -28.99
C ALA A 229 -5.43 -0.26 -30.49
N ALA A 230 -4.37 -0.89 -31.00
CA ALA A 230 -4.33 -1.42 -32.35
C ALA A 230 -5.28 -2.61 -32.56
N ARG A 231 -5.82 -3.22 -31.50
CA ARG A 231 -6.69 -4.40 -31.53
C ARG A 231 -8.11 -4.15 -31.00
N ILE A 232 -8.30 -3.07 -30.27
CA ILE A 232 -9.58 -2.73 -29.64
C ILE A 232 -10.01 -1.35 -30.13
N GLU A 233 -11.06 -1.35 -30.97
CA GLU A 233 -11.61 -0.10 -31.51
C GLU A 233 -12.14 0.81 -30.38
N GLY A 234 -11.77 2.09 -30.43
CA GLY A 234 -12.21 3.09 -29.47
C GLY A 234 -11.57 2.96 -28.07
N LEU A 235 -10.52 2.11 -27.91
CA LEU A 235 -9.81 2.01 -26.62
C LEU A 235 -9.25 3.35 -26.20
N ARG A 236 -9.42 3.67 -24.93
CA ARG A 236 -8.83 4.83 -24.26
C ARG A 236 -8.11 4.40 -22.99
N GLY A 237 -7.19 5.23 -22.52
CA GLY A 237 -6.54 5.04 -21.22
C GLY A 237 -6.64 6.28 -20.38
N GLU A 238 -6.95 6.10 -19.10
CA GLU A 238 -7.02 7.17 -18.10
C GLU A 238 -5.98 6.91 -17.02
N PHE A 239 -5.08 7.87 -16.82
CA PHE A 239 -4.05 7.84 -15.79
C PHE A 239 -4.40 8.83 -14.69
N LEU A 240 -4.68 8.33 -13.49
CA LEU A 240 -4.97 9.10 -12.29
C LEU A 240 -3.81 8.98 -11.30
N GLY A 241 -3.22 10.09 -10.96
CA GLY A 241 -2.13 10.17 -10.00
C GLY A 241 -1.09 11.21 -10.33
N GLU A 242 -0.25 11.48 -9.35
CA GLU A 242 0.86 12.42 -9.42
C GLU A 242 2.16 11.76 -8.96
N GLY A 243 3.29 12.30 -9.39
CA GLY A 243 4.60 11.83 -8.97
C GLY A 243 5.72 12.19 -9.93
N PRO A 244 6.96 11.82 -9.58
CA PRO A 244 8.15 12.16 -10.36
C PRO A 244 8.16 11.58 -11.79
N GLU A 245 7.42 10.51 -12.06
CA GLU A 245 7.33 9.89 -13.39
C GLU A 245 6.30 10.60 -14.31
N ARG A 246 5.71 11.75 -13.90
CA ARG A 246 4.75 12.47 -14.73
C ARG A 246 5.34 12.87 -16.09
N ALA A 247 6.54 13.42 -16.09
CA ALA A 247 7.20 13.82 -17.34
C ALA A 247 7.51 12.60 -18.25
N ALA A 248 7.87 11.46 -17.65
CA ALA A 248 8.09 10.22 -18.40
C ALA A 248 6.79 9.68 -19.00
N LEU A 249 5.66 9.78 -18.26
CA LEU A 249 4.33 9.43 -18.76
C LEU A 249 3.95 10.28 -19.97
N ASP A 250 4.07 11.63 -19.85
CA ASP A 250 3.71 12.56 -20.91
C ASP A 250 4.59 12.35 -22.17
N ALA A 251 5.90 12.11 -21.98
CA ALA A 251 6.82 11.79 -23.08
C ALA A 251 6.46 10.47 -23.78
N ALA A 252 6.14 9.42 -23.04
CA ALA A 252 5.73 8.13 -23.60
C ALA A 252 4.42 8.24 -24.39
N ILE A 253 3.45 9.03 -23.92
CA ILE A 253 2.20 9.29 -24.68
C ILE A 253 2.50 9.90 -26.05
N VAL A 254 3.43 10.86 -26.10
CA VAL A 254 3.85 11.50 -27.36
C VAL A 254 4.62 10.53 -28.23
N GLU A 255 5.58 9.80 -27.68
CA GLU A 255 6.41 8.83 -28.41
C GLU A 255 5.59 7.74 -29.12
N HIS A 256 4.54 7.25 -28.45
CA HIS A 256 3.62 6.25 -28.99
C HIS A 256 2.47 6.83 -29.83
N GLY A 257 2.39 8.15 -30.03
CA GLY A 257 1.34 8.81 -30.82
C GLY A 257 -0.07 8.66 -30.21
N LEU A 258 -0.17 8.62 -28.88
CA LEU A 258 -1.41 8.34 -28.14
C LEU A 258 -2.12 9.59 -27.62
N GLN A 259 -1.77 10.77 -28.11
CA GLN A 259 -2.48 12.02 -27.81
C GLN A 259 -3.95 11.89 -28.30
N GLY A 260 -4.90 12.07 -27.40
CA GLY A 260 -6.33 11.84 -27.68
C GLY A 260 -6.83 10.41 -27.36
N ILE A 261 -5.93 9.45 -27.15
CA ILE A 261 -6.25 8.10 -26.67
C ILE A 261 -5.99 8.00 -25.17
N LEU A 262 -4.84 8.53 -24.69
CA LEU A 262 -4.46 8.53 -23.29
C LEU A 262 -4.61 9.92 -22.67
N THR A 263 -5.20 9.95 -21.47
CA THR A 263 -5.37 11.16 -20.66
C THR A 263 -4.68 10.99 -19.31
N ALA A 264 -3.82 11.95 -18.94
CA ALA A 264 -3.14 12.00 -17.65
C ALA A 264 -3.71 13.17 -16.82
N ARG A 265 -4.70 12.90 -15.95
CA ARG A 265 -5.47 13.93 -15.24
C ARG A 265 -4.85 14.43 -13.95
N GLY A 266 -3.79 13.76 -13.45
CA GLY A 266 -3.22 14.10 -12.16
C GLY A 266 -3.97 13.45 -10.99
N PHE A 267 -3.87 14.06 -9.80
CA PHE A 267 -4.55 13.57 -8.61
C PHE A 267 -6.07 13.61 -8.78
N ALA A 268 -6.72 12.51 -8.44
CA ALA A 268 -8.19 12.40 -8.43
C ALA A 268 -8.68 12.26 -6.98
N ASP A 269 -9.78 12.90 -6.65
CA ASP A 269 -10.49 12.68 -5.41
C ASP A 269 -11.22 11.32 -5.40
N ALA A 270 -11.80 10.96 -4.26
CA ALA A 270 -12.42 9.65 -4.09
C ALA A 270 -13.63 9.46 -5.02
N ASP A 271 -14.43 10.50 -5.23
CA ASP A 271 -15.64 10.44 -6.06
C ASP A 271 -15.28 10.28 -7.54
N THR A 272 -14.28 11.02 -8.00
CA THR A 272 -13.74 10.90 -9.37
C THR A 272 -13.17 9.51 -9.59
N LEU A 273 -12.37 8.99 -8.64
CA LEU A 273 -11.79 7.65 -8.73
C LEU A 273 -12.87 6.57 -8.77
N ASP A 274 -13.91 6.70 -7.94
CA ASP A 274 -15.06 5.79 -7.92
C ASP A 274 -15.78 5.76 -9.27
N ALA A 275 -16.08 6.94 -9.82
CA ALA A 275 -16.75 7.06 -11.13
C ALA A 275 -15.92 6.44 -12.27
N GLU A 276 -14.61 6.69 -12.28
CA GLU A 276 -13.71 6.13 -13.29
C GLU A 276 -13.58 4.61 -13.15
N MET A 277 -13.48 4.07 -11.93
CA MET A 277 -13.49 2.62 -11.71
C MET A 277 -14.78 1.97 -12.22
N ARG A 278 -15.95 2.59 -11.96
CA ARG A 278 -17.25 2.04 -12.42
C ARG A 278 -17.37 1.94 -13.92
N ARG A 279 -16.84 2.91 -14.66
CA ARG A 279 -16.95 2.95 -16.13
C ARG A 279 -15.83 2.19 -16.84
N ALA A 280 -14.67 1.98 -16.19
CA ALA A 280 -13.51 1.35 -16.80
C ALA A 280 -13.77 -0.11 -17.20
N MET A 281 -13.22 -0.52 -18.34
CA MET A 281 -13.19 -1.91 -18.80
C MET A 281 -12.33 -2.76 -17.85
N CYS A 282 -11.19 -2.25 -17.46
CA CYS A 282 -10.31 -2.88 -16.48
C CYS A 282 -9.41 -1.86 -15.76
N MET A 283 -9.00 -2.23 -14.56
CA MET A 283 -7.90 -1.59 -13.83
C MET A 283 -6.57 -2.21 -14.28
N LEU A 284 -5.59 -1.37 -14.60
CA LEU A 284 -4.25 -1.83 -14.98
C LEU A 284 -3.25 -1.56 -13.84
N VAL A 285 -2.57 -2.61 -13.39
CA VAL A 285 -1.56 -2.57 -12.33
C VAL A 285 -0.26 -3.15 -12.85
N THR A 286 0.61 -2.30 -13.38
CA THR A 286 1.93 -2.65 -13.91
C THR A 286 3.04 -2.60 -12.85
N SER A 287 2.66 -2.55 -11.58
CA SER A 287 3.62 -2.41 -10.50
C SER A 287 4.60 -3.57 -10.43
N ARG A 288 5.88 -3.26 -10.39
CA ARG A 288 6.93 -4.24 -10.14
C ARG A 288 6.93 -4.71 -8.69
N ARG A 289 6.48 -3.84 -7.77
CA ARG A 289 6.40 -4.09 -6.33
C ARG A 289 5.10 -3.55 -5.74
N GLU A 290 4.41 -4.41 -5.01
CA GLU A 290 3.22 -4.09 -4.23
C GLU A 290 3.21 -4.87 -2.91
N GLY A 291 2.90 -4.17 -1.83
CA GLY A 291 2.71 -4.80 -0.52
C GLY A 291 1.37 -5.53 -0.38
N TYR A 292 0.33 -5.01 -1.07
CA TYR A 292 -1.01 -5.56 -1.04
C TYR A 292 -1.74 -5.40 -2.39
N GLY A 293 -1.91 -4.17 -2.87
CA GLY A 293 -2.67 -3.87 -4.09
C GLY A 293 -4.11 -3.43 -3.82
N LEU A 294 -4.31 -2.49 -2.86
CA LEU A 294 -5.65 -2.01 -2.47
C LEU A 294 -6.51 -1.59 -3.67
N VAL A 295 -5.91 -0.99 -4.69
CA VAL A 295 -6.62 -0.55 -5.91
C VAL A 295 -7.32 -1.70 -6.65
N VAL A 296 -6.79 -2.93 -6.56
CA VAL A 296 -7.43 -4.14 -7.13
C VAL A 296 -8.74 -4.44 -6.40
N VAL A 297 -8.73 -4.32 -5.07
CA VAL A 297 -9.94 -4.55 -4.25
C VAL A 297 -10.94 -3.42 -4.48
N GLU A 298 -10.47 -2.17 -4.55
CA GLU A 298 -11.32 -1.00 -4.83
C GLU A 298 -11.99 -1.12 -6.21
N ALA A 299 -11.29 -1.56 -7.24
CA ALA A 299 -11.84 -1.83 -8.56
C ALA A 299 -12.86 -2.98 -8.52
N ALA A 300 -12.53 -4.09 -7.85
CA ALA A 300 -13.42 -5.23 -7.73
C ALA A 300 -14.74 -4.89 -7.01
N ALA A 301 -14.70 -4.01 -6.03
CA ALA A 301 -15.90 -3.48 -5.36
C ALA A 301 -16.85 -2.73 -6.31
N ARG A 302 -16.38 -2.27 -7.47
CA ARG A 302 -17.15 -1.62 -8.54
C ARG A 302 -17.46 -2.58 -9.70
N GLY A 303 -17.17 -3.86 -9.53
CA GLY A 303 -17.28 -4.87 -10.57
C GLY A 303 -16.27 -4.69 -11.70
N THR A 304 -15.17 -3.97 -11.47
CA THR A 304 -14.14 -3.73 -12.48
C THR A 304 -13.01 -4.73 -12.30
N PRO A 305 -12.75 -5.59 -13.31
CA PRO A 305 -11.68 -6.56 -13.29
C PRO A 305 -10.32 -5.88 -13.35
N SER A 306 -9.28 -6.57 -12.90
CA SER A 306 -7.92 -6.02 -12.92
C SER A 306 -6.98 -6.84 -13.82
N VAL A 307 -6.11 -6.14 -14.53
CA VAL A 307 -4.91 -6.70 -15.18
C VAL A 307 -3.73 -6.38 -14.27
N VAL A 308 -3.10 -7.42 -13.71
CA VAL A 308 -1.98 -7.26 -12.78
C VAL A 308 -0.72 -7.90 -13.38
N LEU A 309 0.39 -7.17 -13.36
CA LEU A 309 1.67 -7.69 -13.80
C LEU A 309 2.23 -8.69 -12.77
N ALA A 310 2.67 -9.86 -13.24
CA ALA A 310 3.42 -10.80 -12.43
C ALA A 310 4.78 -10.19 -12.03
N GLY A 311 5.20 -10.45 -10.79
CA GLY A 311 6.49 -9.99 -10.29
C GLY A 311 6.87 -10.65 -8.98
N GLU A 312 8.17 -10.83 -8.75
CA GLU A 312 8.71 -11.42 -7.52
C GLU A 312 8.22 -10.66 -6.26
N ASP A 313 8.13 -9.33 -6.38
CA ASP A 313 7.78 -8.42 -5.27
C ASP A 313 6.35 -7.87 -5.38
N ASN A 314 5.49 -8.45 -6.23
CA ASN A 314 4.13 -7.97 -6.45
C ASN A 314 3.07 -8.86 -5.78
N ALA A 315 2.70 -8.50 -4.54
CA ALA A 315 1.66 -9.22 -3.80
C ALA A 315 0.24 -8.98 -4.33
N ALA A 316 0.00 -7.99 -5.20
CA ALA A 316 -1.32 -7.76 -5.77
C ALA A 316 -1.81 -8.95 -6.62
N THR A 317 -0.89 -9.80 -7.10
CA THR A 317 -1.24 -11.05 -7.79
C THR A 317 -2.03 -12.03 -6.92
N GLU A 318 -1.88 -11.97 -5.59
CA GLU A 318 -2.66 -12.80 -4.64
C GLU A 318 -4.15 -12.45 -4.59
N LEU A 319 -4.52 -11.27 -5.10
CA LEU A 319 -5.90 -10.79 -5.16
C LEU A 319 -6.61 -11.20 -6.46
N ILE A 320 -5.86 -11.76 -7.44
CA ILE A 320 -6.42 -12.17 -8.72
C ILE A 320 -6.75 -13.66 -8.70
N VAL A 321 -7.97 -13.95 -9.09
CA VAL A 321 -8.42 -15.28 -9.50
C VAL A 321 -8.62 -15.23 -11.01
N GLU A 322 -7.73 -15.91 -11.75
CA GLU A 322 -7.65 -15.84 -13.20
C GLU A 322 -9.01 -16.11 -13.87
N GLY A 323 -9.45 -15.22 -14.75
CA GLY A 323 -10.73 -15.31 -15.43
C GLY A 323 -11.99 -15.06 -14.57
N VAL A 324 -11.82 -14.74 -13.27
CA VAL A 324 -12.93 -14.48 -12.34
C VAL A 324 -13.03 -12.99 -12.00
N ASN A 325 -11.96 -12.39 -11.54
CA ASN A 325 -11.91 -10.96 -11.19
C ASN A 325 -10.78 -10.20 -11.86
N GLY A 326 -10.13 -10.83 -12.84
CA GLY A 326 -9.04 -10.25 -13.60
C GLY A 326 -8.15 -11.30 -14.24
N THR A 327 -6.97 -10.86 -14.64
CA THR A 327 -5.93 -11.71 -15.22
C THR A 327 -4.54 -11.23 -14.85
N ILE A 328 -3.58 -12.15 -14.83
CA ILE A 328 -2.17 -11.84 -14.56
C ILE A 328 -1.42 -11.81 -15.91
N ALA A 329 -0.75 -10.69 -16.20
CA ALA A 329 0.21 -10.60 -17.28
C ALA A 329 1.52 -11.25 -16.81
N PRO A 330 1.97 -12.36 -17.45
CA PRO A 330 3.06 -13.18 -16.88
C PRO A 330 4.45 -12.57 -17.07
N ARG A 331 4.65 -11.61 -17.97
CA ARG A 331 5.96 -11.00 -18.23
C ARG A 331 5.88 -9.47 -18.22
N PRO A 332 6.96 -8.79 -17.81
CA PRO A 332 7.04 -7.33 -17.78
C PRO A 332 7.39 -6.77 -19.20
N ASP A 333 6.63 -7.18 -20.19
CA ASP A 333 6.72 -6.66 -21.56
C ASP A 333 5.35 -6.13 -22.03
N PRO A 334 5.34 -5.14 -22.95
CA PRO A 334 4.12 -4.53 -23.45
C PRO A 334 3.16 -5.54 -24.09
N GLU A 335 3.68 -6.55 -24.80
CA GLU A 335 2.93 -7.58 -25.50
C GLU A 335 2.11 -8.45 -24.55
N SER A 336 2.74 -8.88 -23.45
CA SER A 336 2.11 -9.69 -22.41
C SER A 336 0.96 -8.94 -21.74
N ILE A 337 1.17 -7.66 -21.41
CA ILE A 337 0.15 -6.80 -20.78
C ILE A 337 -0.96 -6.47 -21.77
N ALA A 338 -0.62 -6.14 -23.02
CA ALA A 338 -1.62 -5.88 -24.07
C ALA A 338 -2.52 -7.09 -24.31
N ALA A 339 -1.95 -8.30 -24.38
CA ALA A 339 -2.72 -9.53 -24.49
C ALA A 339 -3.69 -9.73 -23.32
N ALA A 340 -3.27 -9.36 -22.10
CA ALA A 340 -4.12 -9.40 -20.92
C ALA A 340 -5.27 -8.36 -21.00
N ILE A 341 -5.00 -7.15 -21.48
CA ILE A 341 -6.03 -6.11 -21.71
C ILE A 341 -7.05 -6.61 -22.74
N VAL A 342 -6.59 -7.21 -23.84
CA VAL A 342 -7.48 -7.77 -24.89
C VAL A 342 -8.38 -8.87 -24.31
N ARG A 343 -7.85 -9.77 -23.48
CA ARG A 343 -8.69 -10.77 -22.80
C ARG A 343 -9.80 -10.14 -21.95
N MET A 344 -9.53 -9.02 -21.27
CA MET A 344 -10.58 -8.32 -20.51
C MET A 344 -11.64 -7.72 -21.44
N HIS A 345 -11.23 -7.20 -22.57
CA HIS A 345 -12.16 -6.70 -23.59
C HIS A 345 -13.06 -7.82 -24.18
N GLU A 346 -12.48 -8.97 -24.48
CA GLU A 346 -13.21 -10.14 -25.02
C GLU A 346 -14.19 -10.73 -24.01
N ALA A 347 -13.84 -10.71 -22.72
CA ALA A 347 -14.69 -11.22 -21.65
C ALA A 347 -15.89 -10.29 -21.30
N ARG A 348 -15.84 -9.01 -21.69
CA ARG A 348 -16.95 -8.02 -21.61
C ARG A 348 -17.67 -7.99 -20.25
N GLU A 349 -19.01 -8.00 -20.29
CA GLU A 349 -19.87 -7.94 -19.10
C GLU A 349 -19.72 -9.17 -18.18
N ALA A 350 -19.43 -10.34 -18.74
CA ALA A 350 -19.31 -11.57 -17.99
C ALA A 350 -18.22 -11.52 -16.91
N ILE A 351 -17.05 -10.92 -17.24
CA ILE A 351 -15.97 -10.77 -16.25
C ILE A 351 -16.33 -9.73 -15.18
N ARG A 352 -17.07 -8.68 -15.52
CA ARG A 352 -17.53 -7.66 -14.56
C ARG A 352 -18.53 -8.23 -13.55
N GLU A 353 -19.49 -9.02 -14.03
CA GLU A 353 -20.44 -9.72 -13.15
C GLU A 353 -19.74 -10.73 -12.26
N SER A 354 -18.79 -11.48 -12.82
CA SER A 354 -17.96 -12.42 -12.07
C SER A 354 -17.11 -11.70 -11.01
N THR A 355 -16.53 -10.54 -11.34
CA THR A 355 -15.77 -9.71 -10.40
C THR A 355 -16.64 -9.22 -9.25
N ALA A 356 -17.85 -8.73 -9.53
CA ALA A 356 -18.78 -8.27 -8.50
C ALA A 356 -19.19 -9.41 -7.57
N ARG A 357 -19.51 -10.59 -8.12
CA ARG A 357 -19.82 -11.79 -7.32
C ARG A 357 -18.62 -12.23 -6.47
N TRP A 358 -17.42 -12.22 -7.04
CA TRP A 358 -16.20 -12.55 -6.30
C TRP A 358 -15.98 -11.58 -5.14
N PHE A 359 -16.12 -10.26 -5.37
CA PHE A 359 -15.98 -9.27 -4.32
C PHE A 359 -17.01 -9.48 -3.21
N ALA A 360 -18.31 -9.65 -3.54
CA ALA A 360 -19.37 -9.90 -2.58
C ALA A 360 -19.09 -11.16 -1.72
N ALA A 361 -18.65 -12.25 -2.33
CA ALA A 361 -18.32 -13.49 -1.63
C ALA A 361 -17.07 -13.40 -0.73
N ASN A 362 -16.23 -12.39 -0.93
CA ASN A 362 -14.99 -12.21 -0.17
C ASN A 362 -14.99 -10.94 0.70
N LEU A 363 -16.10 -10.20 0.75
CA LEU A 363 -16.18 -8.90 1.41
C LEU A 363 -15.71 -8.95 2.87
N ASP A 364 -16.18 -9.91 3.65
CA ASP A 364 -15.80 -10.05 5.06
C ASP A 364 -14.27 -10.18 5.20
N ARG A 365 -13.64 -10.98 4.32
CA ARG A 365 -12.19 -11.19 4.34
C ARG A 365 -11.41 -9.97 3.89
N LEU A 366 -11.96 -9.20 2.95
CA LEU A 366 -11.32 -8.03 2.34
C LEU A 366 -11.59 -6.75 3.11
N SER A 367 -12.54 -6.76 4.05
CA SER A 367 -12.93 -5.59 4.83
C SER A 367 -11.84 -5.15 5.81
N LEU A 368 -11.65 -3.85 5.92
CA LEU A 368 -10.78 -3.22 6.91
C LEU A 368 -11.18 -3.63 8.33
N GLU A 369 -12.48 -3.71 8.60
CA GLU A 369 -13.05 -4.12 9.88
C GLU A 369 -12.55 -5.50 10.34
N SER A 370 -12.50 -6.47 9.43
CA SER A 370 -11.97 -7.81 9.72
C SER A 370 -10.49 -7.77 10.16
N SER A 371 -9.68 -6.93 9.52
CA SER A 371 -8.27 -6.79 9.90
C SER A 371 -8.09 -6.04 11.21
N LEU A 372 -8.83 -4.96 11.43
CA LEU A 372 -8.81 -4.21 12.69
C LEU A 372 -9.24 -5.11 13.85
N GLY A 373 -10.30 -5.91 13.70
CA GLY A 373 -10.75 -6.88 14.70
C GLY A 373 -9.63 -7.85 15.12
N LYS A 374 -8.90 -8.44 14.15
CA LYS A 374 -7.76 -9.33 14.42
C LYS A 374 -6.62 -8.64 15.17
N VAL A 375 -6.35 -7.37 14.84
CA VAL A 375 -5.34 -6.58 15.54
C VAL A 375 -5.74 -6.36 16.99
N LEU A 376 -6.99 -5.92 17.23
CA LEU A 376 -7.49 -5.66 18.59
C LEU A 376 -7.50 -6.94 19.46
N GLU A 377 -7.97 -8.06 18.91
CA GLU A 377 -7.89 -9.35 19.60
C GLU A 377 -6.45 -9.70 20.01
N SER A 378 -5.49 -9.37 19.17
CA SER A 378 -4.08 -9.65 19.43
C SER A 378 -3.51 -8.84 20.61
N TYR A 379 -4.10 -7.69 20.90
CA TYR A 379 -3.69 -6.87 22.03
C TYR A 379 -4.14 -7.46 23.38
N SER A 380 -5.16 -8.27 23.38
CA SER A 380 -5.69 -8.91 24.61
C SER A 380 -4.97 -10.21 24.98
N ARG A 381 -4.25 -10.80 24.02
CA ARG A 381 -3.47 -12.05 24.18
C ARG A 381 -2.00 -11.74 24.40
#